data_5ada6b4a2f9c91d06ffd484460c74fa5
#
_entry.id   5ada6b4a2f9c91d06ffd484460c74fa5
#
_cell.length_a   1.000
_cell.length_b   1.000
_cell.length_c   1.000
_cell.angle_alpha   90.00
_cell.angle_beta   90.00
_cell.angle_gamma   90.00
#
_symmetry.space_group_name_H-M   'P 1'
#
loop_
_entity.id
_entity.type
_entity.pdbx_description
1 polymer ?
#
loop_
_entity_poly.entity_id
_entity_poly.type
_entity_poly.pdbx_seq_one_letter_code
_entity_poly.pdbx_strand_id
1 'polypeptide(L)' 'DENQLIKLGFSKEEVDDSVKYKKDSFRLVTPIRGDFSNVEMWWREDKRHFAFPLGVHELQNLHLDMTKTHLEMP' A
#
# COMPACT_ATOMS: atom_id res chain seq x y z
N ASP A 1 0.33 8.03 -5.28
CA ASP A 1 1.78 8.16 -5.24
C ASP A 1 2.29 8.14 -3.79
N GLU A 2 3.58 8.26 -3.61
CA GLU A 2 4.20 8.19 -2.29
C GLU A 2 3.67 9.27 -1.35
N ASN A 3 3.48 10.49 -1.83
CA ASN A 3 2.99 11.58 -0.99
C ASN A 3 1.59 11.29 -0.46
N GLN A 4 0.75 10.68 -1.29
CA GLN A 4 -0.60 10.29 -0.87
C GLN A 4 -0.55 9.20 0.21
N LEU A 5 0.37 8.24 0.09
CA LEU A 5 0.55 7.20 1.10
C LEU A 5 1.00 7.78 2.44
N ILE A 6 1.95 8.71 2.41
CA ILE A 6 2.41 9.37 3.64
C ILE A 6 1.27 10.14 4.30
N LYS A 7 0.44 10.84 3.51
CA LYS A 7 -0.72 11.54 4.04
C LYS A 7 -1.76 10.61 4.66
N LEU A 8 -1.86 9.39 4.13
CA LEU A 8 -2.76 8.38 4.68
C LEU A 8 -2.22 7.73 5.96
N GLY A 9 -1.01 8.08 6.37
CA GLY A 9 -0.43 7.61 7.62
C GLY A 9 0.54 6.45 7.46
N PHE A 10 0.94 6.11 6.24
CA PHE A 10 1.92 5.04 6.01
C PHE A 10 3.32 5.51 6.34
N SER A 11 4.10 4.63 6.94
CA SER A 11 5.54 4.80 7.11
C SER A 11 6.27 4.13 5.97
N LYS A 12 7.37 4.74 5.51
CA LYS A 12 8.16 4.21 4.41
C LYS A 12 9.37 3.45 4.93
N GLU A 13 9.60 2.26 4.39
CA GLU A 13 10.79 1.47 4.68
C GLU A 13 11.40 1.01 3.36
N GLU A 14 12.65 1.35 3.12
CA GLU A 14 13.35 0.96 1.90
C GLU A 14 14.17 -0.29 2.14
N VAL A 15 13.99 -1.32 1.29
CA VAL A 15 14.72 -2.57 1.39
C VAL A 15 15.25 -2.92 0.00
N ASP A 16 16.55 -2.79 -0.22
CA ASP A 16 17.20 -3.02 -1.52
C ASP A 16 16.53 -2.19 -2.62
N ASP A 17 16.00 -2.84 -3.66
CA ASP A 17 15.35 -2.15 -4.78
C ASP A 17 13.85 -2.01 -4.59
N SER A 18 13.31 -2.46 -3.47
CA SER A 18 11.88 -2.36 -3.18
C SER A 18 11.61 -1.35 -2.07
N VAL A 19 10.35 -0.89 -2.01
CA VAL A 19 9.92 0.03 -0.96
C VAL A 19 8.66 -0.54 -0.33
N LYS A 20 8.64 -0.55 0.99
CA LYS A 20 7.50 -1.04 1.77
C LYS A 20 6.87 0.15 2.49
N TYR A 21 5.57 0.32 2.32
CA TYR A 21 4.79 1.31 3.04
C TYR A 21 3.93 0.58 4.06
N LYS A 22 4.05 0.97 5.31
CA LYS A 22 3.47 0.22 6.42
C LYS A 22 2.53 1.11 7.24
N LYS A 23 1.36 0.59 7.57
CA LYS A 23 0.45 1.21 8.51
C LYS A 23 -0.17 0.10 9.36
N ASP A 24 0.12 0.10 10.67
CA ASP A 24 -0.23 -0.99 11.57
C ASP A 24 0.33 -2.29 11.03
N SER A 25 -0.52 -3.30 10.79
CA SER A 25 -0.08 -4.57 10.20
C SER A 25 -0.30 -4.66 8.70
N PHE A 26 -0.86 -3.61 8.10
CA PHE A 26 -1.09 -3.55 6.66
C PHE A 26 0.16 -3.03 5.95
N ARG A 27 0.54 -3.68 4.86
CA ARG A 27 1.72 -3.28 4.08
C ARG A 27 1.38 -3.17 2.61
N LEU A 28 1.88 -2.12 1.99
CA LEU A 28 1.86 -1.95 0.55
C LEU A 28 3.31 -1.95 0.08
N VAL A 29 3.65 -2.86 -0.83
CA VAL A 29 5.01 -3.05 -1.29
C VAL A 29 5.11 -2.73 -2.77
N THR A 30 6.07 -1.89 -3.15
CA THR A 30 6.44 -1.71 -4.55
C THR A 30 7.72 -2.52 -4.80
N PRO A 31 7.61 -3.69 -5.47
CA PRO A 31 8.79 -4.55 -5.71
C PRO A 31 9.89 -3.84 -6.50
N ILE A 32 9.48 -2.91 -7.37
CA ILE A 32 10.40 -2.04 -8.09
C ILE A 32 10.23 -0.64 -7.55
N ARG A 33 11.30 -0.06 -7.00
CA ARG A 33 11.27 1.25 -6.38
C ARG A 33 10.65 2.30 -7.31
N GLY A 34 9.63 3.00 -6.81
CA GLY A 34 8.97 4.06 -7.53
C GLY A 34 7.96 3.61 -8.57
N ASP A 35 7.78 2.30 -8.77
CA ASP A 35 6.83 1.77 -9.73
C ASP A 35 5.52 1.39 -9.05
N PHE A 36 4.56 2.32 -9.05
CA PHE A 36 3.25 2.10 -8.45
C PHE A 36 2.27 1.38 -9.38
N SER A 37 2.71 0.98 -10.57
CA SER A 37 1.90 0.15 -11.48
C SER A 37 2.09 -1.34 -11.20
N ASN A 38 2.89 -1.68 -10.21
CA ASN A 38 3.18 -3.06 -9.82
C ASN A 38 3.32 -3.07 -8.30
N VAL A 39 2.24 -3.39 -7.60
CA VAL A 39 2.21 -3.32 -6.14
C VAL A 39 1.67 -4.60 -5.53
N GLU A 40 2.12 -4.89 -4.31
CA GLU A 40 1.59 -5.98 -3.51
C GLU A 40 0.97 -5.40 -2.25
N MET A 41 -0.14 -5.98 -1.80
CA MET A 41 -0.78 -5.61 -0.54
C MET A 41 -0.77 -6.82 0.37
N TRP A 42 -0.26 -6.61 1.59
CA TRP A 42 -0.09 -7.68 2.57
C TRP A 42 -0.89 -7.36 3.83
N TRP A 43 -1.74 -8.29 4.23
CA TRP A 43 -2.47 -8.21 5.49
C TRP A 43 -2.52 -9.61 6.10
N ARG A 44 -1.77 -9.81 7.18
CA ARG A 44 -1.64 -11.13 7.81
C ARG A 44 -1.13 -12.15 6.79
N GLU A 45 -1.92 -13.18 6.49
CA GLU A 45 -1.56 -14.21 5.50
C GLU A 45 -2.09 -13.89 4.11
N ASP A 46 -2.89 -12.83 3.97
CA ASP A 46 -3.47 -12.40 2.70
C ASP A 46 -2.48 -11.51 1.95
N LYS A 47 -2.05 -11.97 0.78
CA LYS A 47 -1.16 -11.22 -0.10
C LYS A 47 -1.81 -11.11 -1.46
N ARG A 48 -1.95 -9.87 -1.95
CA ARG A 48 -2.55 -9.60 -3.25
C ARG A 48 -1.58 -8.81 -4.10
N HIS A 49 -1.50 -9.16 -5.38
CA HIS A 49 -0.63 -8.49 -6.33
C HIS A 49 -1.46 -7.78 -7.40
N PHE A 50 -1.12 -6.54 -7.69
CA PHE A 50 -1.81 -5.72 -8.66
C PHE A 50 -0.80 -5.19 -9.68
N ALA A 51 -1.02 -5.49 -10.96
CA ALA A 51 -0.12 -5.10 -12.04
C ALA A 51 -0.70 -3.93 -12.83
N PHE A 52 -1.32 -2.96 -12.13
CA PHE A 52 -1.86 -1.76 -12.74
C PHE A 52 -1.81 -0.62 -11.72
N PRO A 53 -1.79 0.65 -12.17
CA PRO A 53 -1.75 1.78 -11.24
C PRO A 53 -3.00 1.82 -10.37
N LEU A 54 -2.80 1.99 -9.04
CA LEU A 54 -3.89 2.13 -8.10
C LEU A 54 -4.05 3.59 -7.72
N GLY A 55 -5.29 4.09 -7.79
CA GLY A 55 -5.63 5.40 -7.26
C GLY A 55 -5.89 5.32 -5.76
N VAL A 56 -6.04 6.50 -5.12
CA VAL A 56 -6.29 6.56 -3.68
C VAL A 56 -7.59 5.85 -3.32
N HIS A 57 -8.64 6.02 -4.14
CA HIS A 57 -9.92 5.39 -3.86
C HIS A 57 -9.85 3.85 -3.93
N GLU A 58 -9.13 3.32 -4.92
CA GLU A 58 -8.94 1.87 -5.02
C GLU A 58 -8.16 1.35 -3.83
N LEU A 59 -7.13 2.07 -3.40
CA LEU A 59 -6.37 1.69 -2.21
C LEU A 59 -7.26 1.69 -0.96
N GLN A 60 -8.07 2.72 -0.78
CA GLN A 60 -8.99 2.81 0.35
C GLN A 60 -9.99 1.66 0.35
N ASN A 61 -10.54 1.31 -0.81
CA ASN A 61 -11.49 0.21 -0.94
C ASN A 61 -10.84 -1.13 -0.65
N LEU A 62 -9.62 -1.36 -1.15
CA LEU A 62 -8.90 -2.60 -0.92
C LEU A 62 -8.48 -2.73 0.55
N HIS A 63 -8.03 -1.63 1.15
CA HIS A 63 -7.69 -1.63 2.57
C HIS A 63 -8.90 -2.00 3.42
N LEU A 64 -10.06 -1.41 3.14
CA LEU A 64 -11.29 -1.73 3.84
C LEU A 64 -11.68 -3.19 3.64
N ASP A 65 -11.57 -3.70 2.40
CA ASP A 65 -11.91 -5.09 2.09
C ASP A 65 -11.01 -6.07 2.85
N MET A 66 -9.71 -5.79 2.93
CA MET A 66 -8.74 -6.68 3.57
C MET A 66 -8.76 -6.58 5.09
N THR A 67 -8.82 -5.37 5.63
CA THR A 67 -8.65 -5.14 7.08
C THR A 67 -9.95 -4.87 7.81
N LYS A 68 -11.04 -4.58 7.08
CA LYS A 68 -12.34 -4.16 7.64
C LYS A 68 -12.24 -2.83 8.40
N THR A 69 -11.22 -2.04 8.11
CA THR A 69 -10.98 -0.73 8.72
C THR A 69 -10.82 0.32 7.62
N HIS A 70 -11.50 1.44 7.77
CA HIS A 70 -11.39 2.53 6.81
C HIS A 70 -10.02 3.18 6.85
N LEU A 71 -9.48 3.45 5.67
CA LEU A 71 -8.24 4.21 5.49
C LEU A 71 -8.65 5.63 5.08
N GLU A 72 -8.49 6.58 6.00
CA GLU A 72 -9.00 7.93 5.80
C GLU A 72 -7.88 8.94 5.60
N MET A 73 -8.14 9.91 4.71
CA MET A 73 -7.28 11.08 4.57
C MET A 73 -7.54 12.02 5.73
N PRO A 74 -6.47 12.59 6.32
CA PRO A 74 -6.63 13.57 7.39
C PRO A 74 -7.24 14.87 6.90
#